data_b9b1f656cffc22521fbb6ed395e8702d
#
_entry.id   b9b1f656cffc22521fbb6ed395e8702d
#
_cell.length_a   1.000
_cell.length_b   1.000
_cell.length_c   1.000
_cell.angle_alpha   90.00
_cell.angle_beta   90.00
_cell.angle_gamma   90.00
#
_symmetry.space_group_name_H-M   'P 1'
#
loop_
_entity.id
_entity.type
_entity.pdbx_description
1 polymer ?
#
loop_
_entity_poly.entity_id
_entity_poly.type
_entity_poly.pdbx_seq_one_letter_code
_entity_poly.pdbx_strand_id
1 'polypeptide(L)'
;MPTGQVIKTYNGFYYIKREGEALTLSTELLSCRLRGRLKREKGAVVTGDIVQYELLGDGTGVIEQCLPRKSLLHRPAVANIDQVIITFAIKEPDVNSLLLNRFLVLAEWSNIPEIVICFNKMDLSSAHSEEIMKPYMEAGYRVVFVSAHSRRGIDELRRLLKGRVTVFAGPSGVGKSSLLNAIDTELDLTTGGISEKIKRGKHTTRAACLLPVADGGIVVDTPGFSAAELEQLDKGSLAGYFPEFRPFMENCHYNTCTHSHEPDCGIKNALSDGLISQERYDAYLNILQTILDRKKAY
;
A
#
# COMPACT_ATOMS: atom_id res chain seq x y z
N MET A 1 -16.19 -15.42 -21.70
CA MET A 1 -16.82 -15.16 -20.38
C MET A 1 -16.64 -13.69 -20.05
N PRO A 2 -17.64 -13.02 -19.50
CA PRO A 2 -17.50 -11.65 -19.04
C PRO A 2 -16.47 -11.56 -17.90
N THR A 3 -15.84 -10.39 -17.79
CA THR A 3 -14.88 -10.07 -16.71
C THR A 3 -15.41 -8.97 -15.82
N GLY A 4 -14.87 -8.88 -14.62
CA GLY A 4 -15.24 -7.83 -13.66
C GLY A 4 -14.25 -7.76 -12.52
N GLN A 5 -14.32 -6.67 -11.76
CA GLN A 5 -13.46 -6.41 -10.62
C GLN A 5 -14.19 -6.66 -9.30
N VAL A 6 -13.58 -7.40 -8.40
CA VAL A 6 -14.12 -7.62 -7.05
C VAL A 6 -13.96 -6.35 -6.22
N ILE A 7 -15.07 -5.72 -5.86
CA ILE A 7 -15.10 -4.47 -5.10
C ILE A 7 -15.07 -4.71 -3.60
N LYS A 8 -15.76 -5.74 -3.13
CA LYS A 8 -15.80 -6.16 -1.73
C LYS A 8 -16.16 -7.62 -1.59
N THR A 9 -15.79 -8.21 -0.46
CA THR A 9 -16.17 -9.57 -0.08
C THR A 9 -16.95 -9.54 1.24
N TYR A 10 -18.02 -10.31 1.34
CA TYR A 10 -18.82 -10.37 2.56
C TYR A 10 -19.55 -11.71 2.68
N ASN A 11 -19.39 -12.41 3.80
CA ASN A 11 -20.07 -13.68 4.09
C ASN A 11 -19.99 -14.73 2.96
N GLY A 12 -18.83 -14.84 2.30
CA GLY A 12 -18.63 -15.79 1.21
C GLY A 12 -19.23 -15.37 -0.14
N PHE A 13 -19.74 -14.15 -0.21
CA PHE A 13 -20.15 -13.51 -1.45
C PHE A 13 -19.09 -12.52 -1.91
N TYR A 14 -18.97 -12.39 -3.25
CA TYR A 14 -18.05 -11.50 -3.95
C TYR A 14 -18.89 -10.51 -4.76
N TYR A 15 -18.75 -9.25 -4.47
CA TYR A 15 -19.50 -8.18 -5.13
C TYR A 15 -18.64 -7.60 -6.24
N ILE A 16 -19.08 -7.76 -7.47
CA ILE A 16 -18.27 -7.49 -8.66
C ILE A 16 -18.85 -6.29 -9.41
N LYS A 17 -17.98 -5.35 -9.78
CA LYS A 17 -18.24 -4.34 -10.79
C LYS A 17 -17.95 -4.95 -12.16
N ARG A 18 -18.90 -4.87 -13.09
CA ARG A 18 -18.73 -5.40 -14.45
C ARG A 18 -17.67 -4.58 -15.20
N GLU A 19 -17.00 -5.23 -16.13
CA GLU A 19 -16.05 -4.55 -17.01
C GLU A 19 -16.75 -3.46 -17.83
N GLY A 20 -16.07 -2.33 -18.07
CA GLY A 20 -16.62 -1.17 -18.79
C GLY A 20 -17.53 -0.26 -17.97
N GLU A 21 -18.00 -0.69 -16.79
CA GLU A 21 -18.77 0.16 -15.90
C GLU A 21 -17.86 1.07 -15.07
N ALA A 22 -18.28 2.33 -14.83
CA ALA A 22 -17.64 3.18 -13.86
C ALA A 22 -18.02 2.73 -12.45
N LEU A 23 -17.08 2.79 -11.49
CA LEU A 23 -17.39 2.59 -10.07
C LEU A 23 -17.82 3.92 -9.48
N THR A 24 -19.07 3.97 -8.99
CA THR A 24 -19.65 5.09 -8.25
C THR A 24 -20.30 4.59 -6.97
N LEU A 25 -20.69 5.46 -6.07
CA LEU A 25 -21.41 5.06 -4.84
C LEU A 25 -22.77 4.41 -5.13
N SER A 26 -23.36 4.68 -6.31
CA SER A 26 -24.65 4.12 -6.77
C SER A 26 -24.50 2.93 -7.70
N THR A 27 -23.28 2.47 -8.01
CA THR A 27 -23.05 1.33 -8.91
C THR A 27 -23.67 0.07 -8.33
N GLU A 28 -24.54 -0.58 -9.10
CA GLU A 28 -25.12 -1.87 -8.75
C GLU A 28 -24.09 -2.99 -8.97
N LEU A 29 -23.66 -3.61 -7.88
CA LEU A 29 -22.67 -4.66 -7.90
C LEU A 29 -23.32 -6.03 -8.09
N LEU A 30 -22.78 -6.83 -9.01
CA LEU A 30 -23.19 -8.21 -9.20
C LEU A 30 -22.75 -9.07 -8.01
N SER A 31 -23.71 -9.77 -7.37
CA SER A 31 -23.40 -10.71 -6.30
C SER A 31 -22.99 -12.06 -6.88
N CYS A 32 -21.77 -12.52 -6.57
CA CYS A 32 -21.22 -13.77 -7.07
C CYS A 32 -20.79 -14.71 -5.94
N ARG A 33 -20.74 -16.01 -6.26
CA ARG A 33 -20.10 -17.04 -5.43
C ARG A 33 -18.91 -17.66 -6.17
N LEU A 34 -18.00 -18.32 -5.44
CA LEU A 34 -16.92 -19.07 -6.07
C LEU A 34 -17.41 -20.43 -6.59
N ARG A 35 -16.88 -20.85 -7.74
CA ARG A 35 -16.97 -22.23 -8.21
C ARG A 35 -16.30 -23.17 -7.20
N GLY A 36 -16.82 -24.39 -7.05
CA GLY A 36 -16.40 -25.33 -6.01
C GLY A 36 -14.89 -25.57 -5.92
N ARG A 37 -14.17 -25.59 -7.06
CA ARG A 37 -12.71 -25.73 -7.10
C ARG A 37 -11.97 -24.58 -6.43
N LEU A 38 -12.41 -23.32 -6.66
CA LEU A 38 -11.81 -22.12 -6.07
C LEU A 38 -12.08 -22.01 -4.56
N LYS A 39 -13.15 -22.60 -4.04
CA LYS A 39 -13.46 -22.59 -2.61
C LYS A 39 -12.43 -23.33 -1.76
N ARG A 40 -11.68 -24.28 -2.35
CA ARG A 40 -10.69 -25.09 -1.64
C ARG A 40 -9.39 -24.35 -1.38
N GLU A 41 -9.15 -23.27 -2.10
CA GLU A 41 -7.93 -22.45 -2.00
C GLU A 41 -8.20 -21.22 -1.13
N LYS A 42 -7.55 -21.14 0.04
CA LYS A 42 -7.63 -19.94 0.88
C LYS A 42 -7.07 -18.74 0.12
N GLY A 43 -7.85 -17.65 0.03
CA GLY A 43 -7.41 -16.44 -0.66
C GLY A 43 -7.36 -16.57 -2.19
N ALA A 44 -8.03 -17.59 -2.76
CA ALA A 44 -8.14 -17.75 -4.20
C ALA A 44 -8.63 -16.48 -4.90
N VAL A 45 -9.58 -15.76 -4.27
CA VAL A 45 -10.10 -14.48 -4.75
C VAL A 45 -10.16 -13.51 -3.59
N VAL A 46 -9.65 -12.30 -3.82
CA VAL A 46 -9.62 -11.19 -2.85
C VAL A 46 -10.21 -9.92 -3.46
N THR A 47 -10.44 -8.90 -2.64
CA THR A 47 -10.83 -7.56 -3.10
C THR A 47 -9.79 -7.02 -4.08
N GLY A 48 -10.23 -6.40 -5.18
CA GLY A 48 -9.37 -5.88 -6.25
C GLY A 48 -9.07 -6.89 -7.36
N ASP A 49 -9.34 -8.18 -7.17
CA ASP A 49 -9.12 -9.19 -8.23
C ASP A 49 -9.97 -8.91 -9.46
N ILE A 50 -9.39 -9.15 -10.63
CA ILE A 50 -10.12 -9.25 -11.89
C ILE A 50 -10.48 -10.72 -12.08
N VAL A 51 -11.77 -10.97 -12.28
CA VAL A 51 -12.31 -12.33 -12.36
C VAL A 51 -13.13 -12.55 -13.61
N GLN A 52 -13.15 -13.77 -14.11
CA GLN A 52 -14.11 -14.24 -15.09
C GLN A 52 -15.28 -14.90 -14.38
N TYR A 53 -16.49 -14.61 -14.81
CA TYR A 53 -17.70 -15.11 -14.18
C TYR A 53 -18.77 -15.55 -15.19
N GLU A 54 -19.67 -16.40 -14.74
CA GLU A 54 -20.88 -16.82 -15.44
C GLU A 54 -22.10 -16.19 -14.78
N LEU A 55 -23.02 -15.61 -15.56
CA LEU A 55 -24.29 -15.10 -15.06
C LEU A 55 -25.29 -16.25 -14.90
N LEU A 56 -25.98 -16.26 -13.78
CA LEU A 56 -27.07 -17.20 -13.53
C LEU A 56 -28.44 -16.56 -13.86
N GLY A 57 -29.46 -17.40 -14.09
CA GLY A 57 -30.79 -16.94 -14.46
C GLY A 57 -31.54 -16.17 -13.36
N ASP A 58 -31.02 -16.18 -12.11
CA ASP A 58 -31.57 -15.47 -10.95
C ASP A 58 -30.94 -14.07 -10.75
N GLY A 59 -30.11 -13.60 -11.68
CA GLY A 59 -29.42 -12.31 -11.60
C GLY A 59 -28.17 -12.31 -10.75
N THR A 60 -27.72 -13.47 -10.26
CA THR A 60 -26.43 -13.64 -9.55
C THR A 60 -25.36 -14.19 -10.49
N GLY A 61 -24.14 -14.39 -10.00
CA GLY A 61 -23.05 -14.95 -10.78
C GLY A 61 -22.20 -15.98 -10.05
N VAL A 62 -21.40 -16.72 -10.83
CA VAL A 62 -20.41 -17.66 -10.33
C VAL A 62 -19.04 -17.30 -10.89
N ILE A 63 -18.05 -17.06 -10.00
CA ILE A 63 -16.66 -16.82 -10.38
C ILE A 63 -16.04 -18.14 -10.80
N GLU A 64 -15.58 -18.19 -12.04
CA GLU A 64 -14.95 -19.34 -12.67
C GLU A 64 -13.43 -19.32 -12.56
N GLN A 65 -12.85 -18.11 -12.68
CA GLN A 65 -11.41 -17.94 -12.69
C GLN A 65 -11.01 -16.56 -12.15
N CYS A 66 -9.90 -16.52 -11.41
CA CYS A 66 -9.17 -15.29 -11.07
C CYS A 66 -8.07 -15.07 -12.11
N LEU A 67 -7.99 -13.87 -12.66
CA LEU A 67 -6.93 -13.49 -13.61
C LEU A 67 -5.62 -13.16 -12.86
N PRO A 68 -4.46 -13.20 -13.55
CA PRO A 68 -3.18 -12.86 -12.95
C PRO A 68 -3.18 -11.47 -12.29
N ARG A 69 -2.63 -11.39 -11.10
CA ARG A 69 -2.52 -10.16 -10.33
C ARG A 69 -1.28 -9.37 -10.74
N LYS A 70 -1.39 -8.04 -10.82
CA LYS A 70 -0.24 -7.13 -11.01
C LYS A 70 0.49 -6.88 -9.69
N SER A 71 -0.27 -6.76 -8.61
CA SER A 71 0.23 -6.51 -7.26
C SER A 71 -0.66 -7.22 -6.24
N LEU A 72 -0.13 -7.51 -5.05
CA LEU A 72 -0.90 -8.11 -3.96
C LEU A 72 -0.41 -7.59 -2.62
N LEU A 73 -1.27 -6.83 -1.95
CA LEU A 73 -1.12 -6.53 -0.54
C LEU A 73 -1.64 -7.73 0.27
N HIS A 74 -0.85 -8.19 1.25
CA HIS A 74 -1.17 -9.42 1.97
C HIS A 74 -2.13 -9.21 3.15
N ARG A 75 -2.06 -8.05 3.82
CA ARG A 75 -2.94 -7.73 4.96
C ARG A 75 -3.33 -6.24 5.00
N PRO A 76 -4.60 -5.97 4.80
CA PRO A 76 -5.63 -6.89 4.31
C PRO A 76 -5.33 -7.32 2.87
N ALA A 77 -5.77 -8.50 2.47
CA ALA A 77 -5.53 -9.00 1.13
C ALA A 77 -6.29 -8.17 0.10
N VAL A 78 -5.54 -7.44 -0.74
CA VAL A 78 -6.07 -6.62 -1.83
C VAL A 78 -5.16 -6.75 -3.04
N ALA A 79 -5.74 -7.05 -4.19
CA ALA A 79 -5.03 -7.25 -5.44
C ALA A 79 -5.16 -6.03 -6.38
N ASN A 80 -4.26 -5.97 -7.37
CA ASN A 80 -4.30 -5.03 -8.47
C ASN A 80 -4.33 -3.56 -8.02
N ILE A 81 -3.52 -3.25 -7.00
CA ILE A 81 -3.26 -1.89 -6.55
C ILE A 81 -2.29 -1.24 -7.53
N ASP A 82 -2.61 -0.04 -8.02
CA ASP A 82 -1.77 0.71 -8.95
C ASP A 82 -0.72 1.55 -8.20
N GLN A 83 -1.08 2.05 -7.01
CA GLN A 83 -0.17 2.87 -6.20
C GLN A 83 -0.46 2.80 -4.71
N VAL A 84 0.56 3.09 -3.90
CA VAL A 84 0.44 3.35 -2.47
C VAL A 84 0.88 4.77 -2.15
N ILE A 85 0.08 5.49 -1.35
CA ILE A 85 0.43 6.79 -0.81
C ILE A 85 0.74 6.62 0.68
N ILE A 86 2.05 6.56 0.99
CA ILE A 86 2.55 6.41 2.35
C ILE A 86 2.55 7.79 3.01
N THR A 87 1.59 8.02 3.89
CA THR A 87 1.34 9.32 4.51
C THR A 87 1.95 9.42 5.89
N PHE A 88 2.75 10.46 6.10
CA PHE A 88 3.27 10.88 7.40
C PHE A 88 2.92 12.34 7.66
N ALA A 89 2.73 12.73 8.91
CA ALA A 89 2.69 14.14 9.27
C ALA A 89 4.10 14.65 9.43
N ILE A 90 4.38 15.89 8.98
CA ILE A 90 5.70 16.50 9.22
C ILE A 90 5.90 16.80 10.70
N LYS A 91 4.78 17.04 11.41
CA LYS A 91 4.72 17.29 12.83
C LYS A 91 3.38 16.79 13.39
N GLU A 92 3.36 16.44 14.69
CA GLU A 92 2.14 16.02 15.40
C GLU A 92 1.37 14.86 14.72
N PRO A 93 1.95 13.64 14.69
CA PRO A 93 3.21 13.21 15.31
C PRO A 93 4.43 13.51 14.42
N ASP A 94 5.60 13.62 15.03
CA ASP A 94 6.86 13.76 14.31
C ASP A 94 7.13 12.55 13.43
N VAL A 95 7.90 12.77 12.35
CA VAL A 95 8.23 11.69 11.41
C VAL A 95 9.09 10.63 12.11
N ASN A 96 8.62 9.40 12.06
CA ASN A 96 9.40 8.24 12.46
C ASN A 96 10.01 7.59 11.21
N SER A 97 11.26 7.90 10.93
CA SER A 97 11.98 7.41 9.73
C SER A 97 12.00 5.88 9.65
N LEU A 98 12.22 5.19 10.78
CA LEU A 98 12.23 3.72 10.78
C LEU A 98 10.86 3.14 10.38
N LEU A 99 9.79 3.74 10.88
CA LEU A 99 8.44 3.31 10.52
C LEU A 99 8.14 3.61 9.05
N LEU A 100 8.58 4.76 8.52
CA LEU A 100 8.45 5.09 7.11
C LEU A 100 9.19 4.06 6.23
N ASN A 101 10.44 3.74 6.59
CA ASN A 101 11.22 2.72 5.88
C ASN A 101 10.55 1.34 5.90
N ARG A 102 9.92 0.96 7.01
CA ARG A 102 9.14 -0.29 7.10
C ARG A 102 7.95 -0.29 6.13
N PHE A 103 7.22 0.82 6.00
CA PHE A 103 6.15 0.93 5.01
C PHE A 103 6.65 0.86 3.57
N LEU A 104 7.80 1.48 3.28
CA LEU A 104 8.43 1.42 1.96
C LEU A 104 8.81 -0.01 1.58
N VAL A 105 9.48 -0.74 2.47
CA VAL A 105 9.84 -2.15 2.26
C VAL A 105 8.62 -3.03 2.02
N LEU A 106 7.53 -2.81 2.75
CA LEU A 106 6.28 -3.55 2.53
C LEU A 106 5.65 -3.25 1.18
N ALA A 107 5.69 -1.99 0.74
CA ALA A 107 5.17 -1.58 -0.56
C ALA A 107 5.98 -2.19 -1.71
N GLU A 108 7.31 -2.19 -1.62
CA GLU A 108 8.23 -2.83 -2.57
C GLU A 108 7.99 -4.36 -2.61
N TRP A 109 7.88 -5.01 -1.45
CA TRP A 109 7.59 -6.43 -1.34
C TRP A 109 6.24 -6.83 -1.95
N SER A 110 5.24 -5.94 -1.84
CA SER A 110 3.91 -6.15 -2.42
C SER A 110 3.89 -5.92 -3.93
N ASN A 111 5.03 -5.57 -4.55
CA ASN A 111 5.19 -5.27 -5.96
C ASN A 111 4.20 -4.20 -6.46
N ILE A 112 3.98 -3.15 -5.64
CA ILE A 112 3.11 -2.04 -6.01
C ILE A 112 3.84 -1.15 -7.02
N PRO A 113 3.25 -0.88 -8.20
CA PRO A 113 3.95 -0.21 -9.31
C PRO A 113 4.43 1.21 -8.98
N GLU A 114 3.66 1.97 -8.19
CA GLU A 114 4.02 3.33 -7.83
C GLU A 114 3.92 3.54 -6.32
N ILE A 115 5.00 4.01 -5.72
CA ILE A 115 5.11 4.31 -4.29
C ILE A 115 5.32 5.81 -4.15
N VAL A 116 4.37 6.48 -3.49
CA VAL A 116 4.41 7.93 -3.24
C VAL A 116 4.52 8.16 -1.74
N ILE A 117 5.47 8.98 -1.32
CA ILE A 117 5.58 9.45 0.05
C ILE A 117 4.85 10.79 0.15
N CYS A 118 3.88 10.87 1.05
CA CYS A 118 3.05 12.06 1.25
C CYS A 118 3.30 12.63 2.65
N PHE A 119 3.92 13.81 2.72
CA PHE A 119 4.07 14.55 3.97
C PHE A 119 2.92 15.54 4.12
N ASN A 120 2.05 15.22 5.08
CA ASN A 120 0.90 16.06 5.44
C ASN A 120 1.24 17.02 6.58
N LYS A 121 0.34 17.96 6.84
CA LYS A 121 0.45 19.03 7.85
C LYS A 121 1.62 19.98 7.57
N MET A 122 1.88 20.26 6.29
CA MET A 122 2.95 21.19 5.89
C MET A 122 2.74 22.63 6.39
N ASP A 123 1.55 22.95 6.88
CA ASP A 123 1.25 24.18 7.63
C ASP A 123 2.00 24.26 8.98
N LEU A 124 2.46 23.12 9.52
CA LEU A 124 3.27 23.02 10.74
C LEU A 124 4.78 22.86 10.44
N SER A 125 5.18 22.93 9.17
CA SER A 125 6.58 22.70 8.75
C SER A 125 7.52 23.79 9.23
N SER A 126 8.79 23.41 9.48
CA SER A 126 9.92 24.30 9.72
C SER A 126 10.94 24.22 8.58
N ALA A 127 11.92 25.13 8.54
CA ALA A 127 12.96 25.16 7.52
C ALA A 127 13.77 23.84 7.39
N HIS A 128 13.83 23.02 8.45
CA HIS A 128 14.56 21.74 8.47
C HIS A 128 13.73 20.53 7.98
N SER A 129 12.47 20.76 7.63
CA SER A 129 11.59 19.66 7.22
C SER A 129 12.02 18.99 5.90
N GLU A 130 12.73 19.72 5.04
CA GLU A 130 13.21 19.21 3.75
C GLU A 130 14.37 18.23 3.91
N GLU A 131 15.18 18.37 4.95
CA GLU A 131 16.32 17.47 5.21
C GLU A 131 15.87 16.03 5.49
N ILE A 132 14.73 15.86 6.17
CA ILE A 132 14.16 14.54 6.48
C ILE A 132 13.78 13.78 5.19
N MET A 133 13.49 14.51 4.11
CA MET A 133 12.94 13.95 2.88
C MET A 133 14.00 13.62 1.85
N LYS A 134 15.15 14.26 1.94
CA LYS A 134 16.26 14.13 0.98
C LYS A 134 16.66 12.68 0.71
N PRO A 135 16.87 11.81 1.73
CA PRO A 135 17.25 10.41 1.51
C PRO A 135 16.24 9.61 0.67
N TYR A 136 14.96 9.94 0.77
CA TYR A 136 13.89 9.24 0.02
C TYR A 136 13.81 9.74 -1.42
N MET A 137 14.02 11.04 -1.65
CA MET A 137 14.07 11.61 -3.00
C MET A 137 15.30 11.08 -3.77
N GLU A 138 16.46 11.01 -3.09
CA GLU A 138 17.69 10.43 -3.64
C GLU A 138 17.55 8.93 -3.93
N ALA A 139 16.77 8.20 -3.13
CA ALA A 139 16.40 6.80 -3.40
C ALA A 139 15.41 6.63 -4.57
N GLY A 140 14.95 7.72 -5.19
CA GLY A 140 14.07 7.72 -6.36
C GLY A 140 12.57 7.70 -6.05
N TYR A 141 12.16 7.82 -4.79
CA TYR A 141 10.73 7.89 -4.45
C TYR A 141 10.13 9.25 -4.81
N ARG A 142 8.92 9.22 -5.31
CA ARG A 142 8.13 10.44 -5.46
C ARG A 142 7.69 10.95 -4.10
N VAL A 143 7.99 12.21 -3.80
CA VAL A 143 7.60 12.88 -2.56
C VAL A 143 6.62 14.00 -2.88
N VAL A 144 5.51 14.09 -2.14
CA VAL A 144 4.52 15.15 -2.24
C VAL A 144 4.29 15.80 -0.88
N PHE A 145 4.07 17.11 -0.91
CA PHE A 145 3.92 17.94 0.28
C PHE A 145 2.53 18.54 0.30
N VAL A 146 1.76 18.21 1.33
CA VAL A 146 0.35 18.59 1.40
C VAL A 146 -0.02 19.13 2.78
N SER A 147 -1.09 19.88 2.83
CA SER A 147 -1.81 20.21 4.06
C SER A 147 -3.30 20.07 3.82
N ALA A 148 -3.93 19.12 4.49
CA ALA A 148 -5.39 18.99 4.48
C ALA A 148 -6.07 20.24 5.07
N HIS A 149 -5.42 20.88 6.07
CA HIS A 149 -5.95 22.07 6.75
C HIS A 149 -5.94 23.29 5.84
N SER A 150 -4.80 23.63 5.24
CA SER A 150 -4.67 24.80 4.35
C SER A 150 -5.03 24.49 2.89
N ARG A 151 -5.36 23.25 2.55
CA ARG A 151 -5.63 22.71 1.20
C ARG A 151 -4.46 22.81 0.21
N ARG A 152 -3.26 23.14 0.71
CA ARG A 152 -2.03 23.16 -0.11
C ARG A 152 -1.72 21.76 -0.63
N GLY A 153 -1.43 21.62 -1.93
CA GLY A 153 -1.03 20.37 -2.57
C GLY A 153 -2.18 19.37 -2.81
N ILE A 154 -3.43 19.66 -2.41
CA ILE A 154 -4.56 18.73 -2.55
C ILE A 154 -4.88 18.45 -4.03
N ASP A 155 -4.77 19.44 -4.91
CA ASP A 155 -5.02 19.25 -6.35
C ASP A 155 -3.96 18.36 -7.01
N GLU A 156 -2.72 18.39 -6.52
CA GLU A 156 -1.69 17.44 -6.97
C GLU A 156 -2.06 16.01 -6.52
N LEU A 157 -2.43 15.86 -5.26
CA LEU A 157 -2.84 14.57 -4.71
C LEU A 157 -4.08 14.01 -5.45
N ARG A 158 -5.06 14.87 -5.77
CA ARG A 158 -6.24 14.49 -6.58
C ARG A 158 -5.84 13.97 -7.96
N ARG A 159 -4.91 14.64 -8.64
CA ARG A 159 -4.40 14.19 -9.95
C ARG A 159 -3.71 12.84 -9.89
N LEU A 160 -3.02 12.53 -8.78
CA LEU A 160 -2.41 11.22 -8.56
C LEU A 160 -3.43 10.09 -8.45
N LEU A 161 -4.59 10.36 -7.85
CA LEU A 161 -5.63 9.35 -7.67
C LEU A 161 -6.43 9.04 -8.94
N LYS A 162 -6.44 9.97 -9.91
CA LYS A 162 -7.29 9.86 -11.08
C LYS A 162 -7.09 8.56 -11.85
N GLY A 163 -8.16 7.74 -11.96
CA GLY A 163 -8.17 6.48 -12.71
C GLY A 163 -7.31 5.37 -12.12
N ARG A 164 -6.89 5.48 -10.84
CA ARG A 164 -6.00 4.51 -10.18
C ARG A 164 -6.64 3.90 -8.94
N VAL A 165 -6.28 2.66 -8.67
CA VAL A 165 -6.56 1.99 -7.40
C VAL A 165 -5.45 2.32 -6.41
N THR A 166 -5.77 3.10 -5.38
CA THR A 166 -4.80 3.68 -4.44
C THR A 166 -5.02 3.17 -3.03
N VAL A 167 -3.94 2.74 -2.38
CA VAL A 167 -3.91 2.49 -0.93
C VAL A 167 -3.31 3.68 -0.21
N PHE A 168 -3.98 4.18 0.84
CA PHE A 168 -3.38 5.11 1.79
C PHE A 168 -2.83 4.34 2.98
N ALA A 169 -1.52 4.44 3.19
CA ALA A 169 -0.78 3.83 4.27
C ALA A 169 -0.22 4.89 5.23
N GLY A 170 0.17 4.49 6.43
CA GLY A 170 0.81 5.37 7.40
C GLY A 170 0.19 5.26 8.80
N PRO A 171 0.85 5.80 9.84
CA PRO A 171 0.43 5.68 11.22
C PRO A 171 -0.89 6.42 11.52
N SER A 172 -1.45 6.19 12.70
CA SER A 172 -2.62 6.93 13.15
C SER A 172 -2.27 8.40 13.42
N GLY A 173 -3.23 9.30 13.21
CA GLY A 173 -3.07 10.73 13.51
C GLY A 173 -2.33 11.56 12.46
N VAL A 174 -1.81 10.96 11.37
CA VAL A 174 -1.13 11.69 10.28
C VAL A 174 -2.09 12.44 9.35
N GLY A 175 -3.41 12.21 9.48
CA GLY A 175 -4.43 12.95 8.72
C GLY A 175 -4.87 12.29 7.42
N LYS A 176 -4.78 10.94 7.27
CA LYS A 176 -5.24 10.23 6.06
C LYS A 176 -6.71 10.53 5.73
N SER A 177 -7.62 10.41 6.71
CA SER A 177 -9.05 10.70 6.51
C SER A 177 -9.29 12.17 6.17
N SER A 178 -8.55 13.09 6.79
CA SER A 178 -8.63 14.52 6.48
C SER A 178 -8.19 14.83 5.05
N LEU A 179 -7.14 14.14 4.56
CA LEU A 179 -6.70 14.28 3.17
C LEU A 179 -7.76 13.77 2.20
N LEU A 180 -8.34 12.59 2.47
CA LEU A 180 -9.39 12.03 1.63
C LEU A 180 -10.64 12.94 1.60
N ASN A 181 -11.08 13.48 2.73
CA ASN A 181 -12.15 14.45 2.79
C ASN A 181 -11.81 15.78 2.08
N ALA A 182 -10.53 16.18 2.07
CA ALA A 182 -10.09 17.36 1.34
C ALA A 182 -10.05 17.13 -0.19
N ILE A 183 -9.78 15.88 -0.62
CA ILE A 183 -9.80 15.48 -2.03
C ILE A 183 -11.25 15.36 -2.52
N ASP A 184 -12.11 14.73 -1.74
CA ASP A 184 -13.49 14.47 -2.09
C ASP A 184 -14.40 14.70 -0.86
N THR A 185 -15.16 15.77 -0.91
CA THR A 185 -16.05 16.16 0.19
C THR A 185 -17.27 15.26 0.34
N GLU A 186 -17.62 14.47 -0.68
CA GLU A 186 -18.73 13.52 -0.62
C GLU A 186 -18.38 12.26 0.20
N LEU A 187 -17.10 11.99 0.41
CA LEU A 187 -16.66 10.84 1.20
C LEU A 187 -17.06 10.97 2.68
N ASP A 188 -17.07 12.20 3.24
CA ASP A 188 -17.45 12.53 4.62
C ASP A 188 -16.96 11.45 5.63
N LEU A 189 -15.65 11.19 5.59
CA LEU A 189 -14.99 10.23 6.48
C LEU A 189 -14.83 10.86 7.86
N THR A 190 -15.42 10.26 8.88
CA THR A 190 -15.25 10.74 10.26
C THR A 190 -13.76 10.61 10.67
N THR A 191 -13.25 11.63 11.36
CA THR A 191 -11.88 11.66 11.86
C THR A 191 -11.67 10.57 12.90
N GLY A 192 -11.15 9.43 12.49
CA GLY A 192 -10.93 8.25 13.36
C GLY A 192 -10.74 6.94 12.61
N GLY A 193 -11.15 6.87 11.37
CA GLY A 193 -10.95 5.68 10.52
C GLY A 193 -11.89 5.67 9.33
N ILE A 194 -11.33 5.38 8.18
CA ILE A 194 -12.07 5.11 6.95
C ILE A 194 -13.11 3.99 7.21
N SER A 195 -12.83 3.12 8.18
CA SER A 195 -13.64 1.94 8.53
C SER A 195 -14.92 2.22 9.35
N GLU A 196 -15.17 3.41 9.91
CA GLU A 196 -16.33 3.63 10.78
C GLU A 196 -17.65 3.88 10.02
N LYS A 197 -17.62 4.44 8.83
CA LYS A 197 -18.84 4.71 8.05
C LYS A 197 -19.51 3.45 7.51
N ILE A 198 -18.73 2.39 7.29
CA ILE A 198 -19.23 1.07 6.85
C ILE A 198 -19.84 0.28 8.02
N LYS A 199 -19.62 0.70 9.28
CA LYS A 199 -20.18 0.07 10.51
C LYS A 199 -21.68 0.23 10.72
N ARG A 200 -22.46 0.80 9.80
CA ARG A 200 -23.95 0.79 9.91
C ARG A 200 -24.57 -0.60 9.72
N GLY A 201 -23.78 -1.64 9.44
CA GLY A 201 -24.18 -3.05 9.58
C GLY A 201 -23.45 -3.67 10.76
N LYS A 202 -24.17 -3.98 11.84
CA LYS A 202 -23.66 -4.68 13.04
C LYS A 202 -22.76 -5.87 12.67
N HIS A 203 -21.60 -5.98 13.33
CA HIS A 203 -20.70 -7.14 13.30
C HIS A 203 -20.11 -7.49 11.94
N THR A 204 -18.95 -6.93 11.59
CA THR A 204 -18.09 -7.70 10.68
C THR A 204 -16.65 -7.19 10.57
N THR A 205 -15.78 -8.10 10.79
CA THR A 205 -14.64 -8.57 9.99
C THR A 205 -14.03 -7.51 9.04
N ARG A 206 -12.86 -7.17 9.29
CA ARG A 206 -11.66 -6.66 8.64
C ARG A 206 -11.51 -6.93 7.11
N ALA A 207 -12.58 -6.85 6.32
CA ALA A 207 -12.53 -7.01 4.86
C ALA A 207 -12.28 -5.65 4.20
N ALA A 208 -11.32 -5.59 3.29
CA ALA A 208 -11.05 -4.42 2.48
C ALA A 208 -12.22 -4.15 1.51
N CYS A 209 -12.44 -2.87 1.18
CA CYS A 209 -13.43 -2.44 0.19
C CYS A 209 -12.82 -1.37 -0.73
N LEU A 210 -13.16 -1.42 -2.01
CA LEU A 210 -12.81 -0.39 -2.98
C LEU A 210 -13.88 0.70 -2.96
N LEU A 211 -13.46 1.94 -2.64
CA LEU A 211 -14.33 3.11 -2.59
C LEU A 211 -14.03 4.04 -3.76
N PRO A 212 -15.03 4.44 -4.55
CA PRO A 212 -14.84 5.45 -5.58
C PRO A 212 -14.53 6.80 -4.92
N VAL A 213 -13.65 7.56 -5.55
CA VAL A 213 -13.36 8.95 -5.23
C VAL A 213 -13.47 9.81 -6.48
N ALA A 214 -13.45 11.13 -6.31
CA ALA A 214 -13.55 12.08 -7.40
C ALA A 214 -12.63 11.72 -8.59
N ASP A 215 -13.04 12.12 -9.81
CA ASP A 215 -12.31 11.95 -11.06
C ASP A 215 -12.01 10.47 -11.44
N GLY A 216 -12.84 9.52 -10.98
CA GLY A 216 -12.73 8.09 -11.31
C GLY A 216 -11.60 7.38 -10.60
N GLY A 217 -11.02 7.96 -9.56
CA GLY A 217 -10.09 7.29 -8.66
C GLY A 217 -10.80 6.26 -7.78
N ILE A 218 -10.04 5.30 -7.27
CA ILE A 218 -10.52 4.29 -6.31
C ILE A 218 -9.56 4.27 -5.13
N VAL A 219 -10.09 4.38 -3.93
CA VAL A 219 -9.31 4.24 -2.70
C VAL A 219 -9.68 2.93 -2.01
N VAL A 220 -8.68 2.23 -1.54
CA VAL A 220 -8.88 1.00 -0.76
C VAL A 220 -9.12 1.38 0.69
N ASP A 221 -10.31 1.09 1.20
CA ASP A 221 -10.58 1.16 2.63
C ASP A 221 -10.00 -0.08 3.31
N THR A 222 -8.87 0.12 3.97
CA THR A 222 -8.17 -0.94 4.70
C THR A 222 -8.05 -0.61 6.17
N PRO A 223 -8.42 -1.49 7.08
CA PRO A 223 -8.02 -1.38 8.48
C PRO A 223 -6.52 -1.71 8.60
N GLY A 224 -5.68 -0.68 8.37
CA GLY A 224 -4.27 -0.70 8.71
C GLY A 224 -3.36 -1.59 7.84
N PHE A 225 -2.71 -0.97 6.86
CA PHE A 225 -1.42 -1.40 6.35
C PHE A 225 -0.47 -1.39 7.55
N SER A 226 -0.08 -2.56 8.05
CA SER A 226 0.64 -2.70 9.32
C SER A 226 2.09 -3.16 9.08
N ALA A 227 3.04 -2.47 9.70
CA ALA A 227 4.45 -2.85 9.67
C ALA A 227 4.76 -4.23 10.32
N ALA A 228 3.78 -4.87 10.93
CA ALA A 228 3.92 -6.21 11.53
C ALA A 228 4.19 -7.34 10.50
N GLU A 229 4.04 -7.08 9.20
CA GLU A 229 4.23 -8.08 8.14
C GLU A 229 5.68 -8.29 7.73
N LEU A 230 6.58 -7.38 8.09
CA LEU A 230 8.02 -7.51 7.80
C LEU A 230 8.62 -8.82 8.30
N GLU A 231 7.97 -9.42 9.28
CA GLU A 231 8.37 -10.69 9.86
C GLU A 231 8.29 -11.88 8.86
N GLN A 232 7.56 -11.74 7.77
CA GLN A 232 7.42 -12.79 6.73
C GLN A 232 8.50 -12.67 5.64
N LEU A 233 9.27 -11.58 5.65
CA LEU A 233 10.31 -11.34 4.65
C LEU A 233 11.48 -12.31 4.80
N ASP A 234 12.00 -12.75 3.67
CA ASP A 234 13.29 -13.43 3.65
C ASP A 234 14.43 -12.43 3.76
N LYS A 235 15.41 -12.74 4.63
CA LYS A 235 16.58 -11.89 4.83
C LYS A 235 17.41 -11.67 3.56
N GLY A 236 17.46 -12.67 2.68
CA GLY A 236 18.23 -12.61 1.43
C GLY A 236 17.59 -11.70 0.39
N SER A 237 16.28 -11.46 0.48
CA SER A 237 15.55 -10.60 -0.44
C SER A 237 15.45 -9.15 0.04
N LEU A 238 15.75 -8.86 1.32
CA LEU A 238 15.51 -7.55 1.93
C LEU A 238 16.20 -6.41 1.20
N ALA A 239 17.46 -6.59 0.79
CA ALA A 239 18.23 -5.56 0.10
C ALA A 239 17.58 -5.12 -1.21
N GLY A 240 16.92 -6.04 -1.92
CA GLY A 240 16.18 -5.76 -3.15
C GLY A 240 14.98 -4.84 -2.97
N TYR A 241 14.48 -4.66 -1.74
CA TYR A 241 13.40 -3.72 -1.39
C TYR A 241 13.90 -2.32 -1.02
N PHE A 242 15.19 -2.05 -1.24
CA PHE A 242 15.79 -0.73 -1.20
C PHE A 242 16.24 -0.38 -2.63
N PRO A 243 15.47 0.42 -3.39
CA PRO A 243 15.75 0.67 -4.82
C PRO A 243 17.18 1.18 -5.07
N GLU A 244 17.67 2.05 -4.18
CA GLU A 244 19.01 2.62 -4.24
C GLU A 244 20.15 1.61 -4.00
N PHE A 245 19.84 0.42 -3.45
CA PHE A 245 20.83 -0.64 -3.26
C PHE A 245 21.03 -1.50 -4.53
N ARG A 246 19.98 -1.62 -5.34
CA ARG A 246 19.95 -2.53 -6.51
C ARG A 246 21.15 -2.39 -7.44
N PRO A 247 21.59 -1.16 -7.82
CA PRO A 247 22.73 -1.00 -8.72
C PRO A 247 24.07 -1.51 -8.16
N PHE A 248 24.19 -1.68 -6.84
CA PHE A 248 25.42 -2.04 -6.17
C PHE A 248 25.47 -3.48 -5.68
N MET A 249 24.33 -4.20 -5.72
CA MET A 249 24.23 -5.59 -5.21
C MET A 249 25.13 -6.55 -5.99
N GLU A 250 25.27 -6.37 -7.31
CA GLU A 250 26.12 -7.20 -8.17
C GLU A 250 27.62 -7.02 -7.88
N ASN A 251 28.02 -5.94 -7.22
CA ASN A 251 29.39 -5.65 -6.84
C ASN A 251 29.83 -6.30 -5.52
N CYS A 252 28.97 -7.13 -4.91
CA CYS A 252 29.31 -7.87 -3.71
C CYS A 252 30.16 -9.10 -4.05
N HIS A 253 31.22 -9.34 -3.29
CA HIS A 253 32.06 -10.54 -3.47
C HIS A 253 31.29 -11.85 -3.17
N TYR A 254 30.37 -11.83 -2.18
CA TYR A 254 29.63 -13.00 -1.76
C TYR A 254 28.20 -12.99 -2.31
N ASN A 255 27.75 -14.06 -2.96
CA ASN A 255 26.39 -14.20 -3.50
C ASN A 255 25.30 -14.20 -2.40
N THR A 256 25.65 -14.53 -1.15
CA THR A 256 24.75 -14.54 -0.01
C THR A 256 24.97 -13.35 0.92
N CYS A 257 25.57 -12.27 0.39
CA CYS A 257 25.87 -11.08 1.17
C CYS A 257 24.60 -10.51 1.82
N THR A 258 24.66 -10.30 3.13
CA THR A 258 23.60 -9.62 3.89
C THR A 258 23.88 -8.14 4.05
N HIS A 259 24.97 -7.65 3.46
CA HIS A 259 25.41 -6.25 3.43
C HIS A 259 25.57 -5.64 4.83
N SER A 260 25.78 -6.46 5.85
CA SER A 260 25.94 -6.04 7.24
C SER A 260 27.41 -6.13 7.71
N HIS A 261 27.96 -7.34 7.80
CA HIS A 261 29.29 -7.61 8.35
C HIS A 261 30.30 -8.10 7.30
N GLU A 262 29.84 -8.51 6.11
CA GLU A 262 30.71 -9.07 5.09
C GLU A 262 31.71 -8.04 4.57
N PRO A 263 32.99 -8.41 4.37
CA PRO A 263 33.96 -7.59 3.66
C PRO A 263 33.61 -7.53 2.16
N ASP A 264 34.22 -6.61 1.43
CA ASP A 264 34.08 -6.45 -0.02
C ASP A 264 32.62 -6.40 -0.50
N CYS A 265 31.81 -5.59 0.20
CA CYS A 265 30.38 -5.41 -0.06
C CYS A 265 30.14 -4.16 -0.90
N GLY A 266 29.53 -4.35 -2.10
CA GLY A 266 29.22 -3.24 -3.02
C GLY A 266 28.32 -2.16 -2.39
N ILE A 267 27.36 -2.53 -1.52
CA ILE A 267 26.48 -1.57 -0.83
C ILE A 267 27.28 -0.77 0.20
N LYS A 268 28.17 -1.39 0.99
CA LYS A 268 29.02 -0.66 1.95
C LYS A 268 30.03 0.27 1.26
N ASN A 269 30.54 -0.12 0.11
CA ASN A 269 31.40 0.75 -0.70
C ASN A 269 30.59 1.96 -1.20
N ALA A 270 29.41 1.74 -1.76
CA ALA A 270 28.52 2.81 -2.21
C ALA A 270 28.09 3.76 -1.05
N LEU A 271 27.89 3.23 0.17
CA LEU A 271 27.67 4.02 1.37
C LEU A 271 28.89 4.92 1.68
N SER A 272 30.10 4.35 1.64
CA SER A 272 31.34 5.10 1.89
C SER A 272 31.58 6.20 0.85
N ASP A 273 31.15 5.97 -0.39
CA ASP A 273 31.23 6.92 -1.49
C ASP A 273 30.09 7.96 -1.47
N GLY A 274 29.18 7.90 -0.49
CA GLY A 274 28.06 8.82 -0.34
C GLY A 274 26.93 8.63 -1.38
N LEU A 275 26.93 7.51 -2.10
CA LEU A 275 25.89 7.15 -3.08
C LEU A 275 24.63 6.53 -2.45
N ILE A 276 24.75 6.09 -1.20
CA ILE A 276 23.67 5.60 -0.37
C ILE A 276 23.63 6.42 0.92
N SER A 277 22.46 6.87 1.33
CA SER A 277 22.27 7.60 2.58
C SER A 277 22.55 6.71 3.79
N GLN A 278 23.29 7.24 4.78
CA GLN A 278 23.53 6.55 6.06
C GLN A 278 22.21 6.21 6.75
N GLU A 279 21.25 7.14 6.75
CA GLU A 279 19.93 6.94 7.37
C GLU A 279 19.17 5.75 6.75
N ARG A 280 19.23 5.61 5.44
CA ARG A 280 18.60 4.50 4.72
C ARG A 280 19.31 3.17 5.00
N TYR A 281 20.64 3.19 5.07
CA TYR A 281 21.41 1.99 5.42
C TYR A 281 21.16 1.57 6.87
N ASP A 282 21.09 2.50 7.82
CA ASP A 282 20.76 2.22 9.23
C ASP A 282 19.35 1.62 9.37
N ALA A 283 18.40 2.14 8.61
CA ALA A 283 17.04 1.57 8.55
C ALA A 283 17.04 0.14 8.00
N TYR A 284 17.83 -0.13 6.96
CA TYR A 284 18.03 -1.48 6.43
C TYR A 284 18.57 -2.44 7.51
N LEU A 285 19.62 -2.06 8.21
CA LEU A 285 20.22 -2.88 9.27
C LEU A 285 19.23 -3.16 10.41
N ASN A 286 18.43 -2.17 10.80
CA ASN A 286 17.40 -2.35 11.83
C ASN A 286 16.32 -3.34 11.40
N ILE A 287 15.85 -3.25 10.16
CA ILE A 287 14.86 -4.17 9.62
C ILE A 287 15.45 -5.58 9.50
N LEU A 288 16.68 -5.71 9.00
CA LEU A 288 17.40 -6.98 8.93
C LEU A 288 17.50 -7.64 10.30
N GLN A 289 17.90 -6.88 11.33
CA GLN A 289 18.00 -7.39 12.70
C GLN A 289 16.63 -7.88 13.21
N THR A 290 15.55 -7.16 12.94
CA THR A 290 14.18 -7.58 13.30
C THR A 290 13.83 -8.94 12.69
N ILE A 291 14.20 -9.17 11.42
CA ILE A 291 13.98 -10.45 10.71
C ILE A 291 14.82 -11.58 11.32
N LEU A 292 16.09 -11.30 11.68
CA LEU A 292 17.02 -12.28 12.24
C LEU A 292 16.63 -12.71 13.65
N ASP A 293 16.20 -11.79 14.51
CA ASP A 293 15.84 -12.07 15.89
C ASP A 293 14.61 -12.97 15.99
N ARG A 294 13.67 -12.84 15.07
CA ARG A 294 12.52 -13.74 15.00
C ARG A 294 12.91 -15.17 14.67
N LYS A 295 13.84 -15.38 13.71
CA LYS A 295 14.29 -16.75 13.35
C LYS A 295 15.01 -17.47 14.50
N LYS A 296 15.44 -16.74 15.54
CA LYS A 296 16.04 -17.33 16.76
C LYS A 296 15.00 -17.71 17.80
N ALA A 297 13.77 -17.18 17.70
CA ALA A 297 12.70 -17.39 18.67
C ALA A 297 11.82 -18.64 18.35
N TYR A 298 12.10 -19.29 17.23
CA TYR A 298 11.50 -20.56 16.80
C TYR A 298 12.61 -21.59 16.50
#